data_a588ea91dc596d4a41e9b5319e0de113
#
_entry.id   a588ea91dc596d4a41e9b5319e0de113
#
_cell.length_a   1.000
_cell.length_b   1.000
_cell.length_c   1.000
_cell.angle_alpha   90.00
_cell.angle_beta   90.00
_cell.angle_gamma   90.00
#
_symmetry.space_group_name_H-M   'P 1'
#
loop_
_entity.id
_entity.type
_entity.pdbx_description
1 polymer ?
#
loop_
_entity_poly.entity_id
_entity_poly.type
_entity_poly.pdbx_seq_one_letter_code
_entity_poly.pdbx_strand_id
1 'polypeptide(L)'
;VPDKPVDRTAACGVEMRLKGLLHLALDGNAVAYASFLEVFSGYLRGMLRRRLRSYEDDVEDVLQEVLIALHNGLHTYRNQVPVTAWAAAIVRHKVADFLRAHAHREALHDPIDDEMELFAASETESLDARRDIDRLLEQLPERQRAPIEYVRLHGMSVSETARLTGLSESAIKVGVHRGIKALSRLIRG
;
A
#
# COMPACT_ATOMS: atom_id res chain seq x y z
N VAL A 1 -21.84 -13.16 10.97
CA VAL A 1 -20.72 -13.88 11.57
C VAL A 1 -19.77 -12.81 12.09
N PRO A 2 -19.47 -12.76 13.42
CA PRO A 2 -18.65 -11.68 13.97
C PRO A 2 -17.23 -11.78 13.42
N ASP A 3 -16.76 -10.65 12.91
CA ASP A 3 -15.39 -10.43 12.43
C ASP A 3 -14.40 -10.70 13.58
N LYS A 4 -13.49 -11.63 13.35
CA LYS A 4 -12.47 -11.98 14.33
C LYS A 4 -11.50 -10.80 14.42
N PRO A 5 -11.27 -10.20 15.60
CA PRO A 5 -10.29 -9.12 15.73
C PRO A 5 -8.95 -9.61 15.21
N VAL A 6 -8.33 -8.83 14.32
CA VAL A 6 -6.96 -9.08 13.85
C VAL A 6 -6.08 -9.15 15.09
N ASP A 7 -5.60 -10.35 15.40
CA ASP A 7 -4.80 -10.60 16.58
C ASP A 7 -3.51 -9.77 16.50
N ARG A 8 -3.49 -8.65 17.22
CA ARG A 8 -2.35 -7.72 17.30
C ARG A 8 -1.08 -8.44 17.76
N THR A 9 -1.22 -9.51 18.51
CA THR A 9 -0.12 -10.37 18.99
C THR A 9 0.48 -11.16 17.82
N ALA A 10 -0.34 -11.72 16.93
CA ALA A 10 0.12 -12.43 15.75
C ALA A 10 0.81 -11.49 14.73
N ALA A 11 0.26 -10.30 14.52
CA ALA A 11 0.86 -9.29 13.66
C ALA A 11 2.23 -8.81 14.19
N CYS A 12 2.36 -8.63 15.49
CA CYS A 12 3.62 -8.26 16.15
C CYS A 12 4.67 -9.39 16.01
N GLY A 13 4.25 -10.65 16.12
CA GLY A 13 5.13 -11.81 15.96
C GLY A 13 5.67 -11.94 14.53
N VAL A 14 4.82 -11.73 13.53
CA VAL A 14 5.22 -11.75 12.11
C VAL A 14 6.21 -10.63 11.81
N GLU A 15 5.95 -9.40 12.27
CA GLU A 15 6.83 -8.25 12.07
C GLU A 15 8.22 -8.50 12.66
N MET A 16 8.28 -9.01 13.91
CA MET A 16 9.56 -9.30 14.59
C MET A 16 10.37 -10.34 13.82
N ARG A 17 9.70 -11.42 13.35
CA ARG A 17 10.33 -12.47 12.57
C ARG A 17 10.84 -11.95 11.23
N LEU A 18 10.03 -11.19 10.50
CA LEU A 18 10.40 -10.59 9.21
C LEU A 18 11.59 -9.64 9.37
N LYS A 19 11.57 -8.80 10.39
CA LYS A 19 12.64 -7.84 10.68
C LYS A 19 13.97 -8.55 10.99
N GLY A 20 13.94 -9.62 11.81
CA GLY A 20 15.13 -10.42 12.12
C GLY A 20 15.73 -11.10 10.89
N LEU A 21 14.90 -11.73 10.07
CA LEU A 21 15.34 -12.39 8.83
C LEU A 21 15.88 -11.40 7.81
N LEU A 22 15.21 -10.25 7.65
CA LEU A 22 15.66 -9.22 6.72
C LEU A 22 17.00 -8.62 7.15
N HIS A 23 17.25 -8.45 8.44
CA HIS A 23 18.53 -7.95 8.94
C HIS A 23 19.69 -8.90 8.56
N LEU A 24 19.52 -10.20 8.84
CA LEU A 24 20.50 -11.20 8.46
C LEU A 24 20.70 -11.29 6.95
N ALA A 25 19.62 -11.13 6.18
CA ALA A 25 19.67 -11.11 4.72
C ALA A 25 20.47 -9.92 4.17
N LEU A 26 20.29 -8.75 4.75
CA LEU A 26 21.04 -7.53 4.37
C LEU A 26 22.54 -7.65 4.74
N ASP A 27 22.88 -8.44 5.75
CA ASP A 27 24.27 -8.79 6.12
C ASP A 27 24.85 -9.89 5.20
N GLY A 28 24.16 -10.29 4.13
CA GLY A 28 24.63 -11.23 3.11
C GLY A 28 24.27 -12.70 3.35
N ASN A 29 23.42 -13.01 4.33
CA ASN A 29 22.99 -14.38 4.59
C ASN A 29 21.88 -14.81 3.61
N ALA A 30 22.25 -15.59 2.58
CA ALA A 30 21.32 -16.08 1.55
C ALA A 30 20.22 -17.01 2.11
N VAL A 31 20.52 -17.81 3.15
CA VAL A 31 19.52 -18.71 3.78
C VAL A 31 18.48 -17.88 4.53
N ALA A 32 18.90 -16.84 5.24
CA ALA A 32 17.99 -15.92 5.90
C ALA A 32 17.11 -15.16 4.90
N TYR A 33 17.68 -14.81 3.73
CA TYR A 33 16.92 -14.17 2.66
C TYR A 33 15.84 -15.10 2.08
N ALA A 34 16.16 -16.35 1.81
CA ALA A 34 15.18 -17.33 1.35
C ALA A 34 14.04 -17.51 2.38
N SER A 35 14.40 -17.66 3.66
CA SER A 35 13.41 -17.76 4.74
C SER A 35 12.58 -16.49 4.91
N PHE A 36 13.17 -15.31 4.70
CA PHE A 36 12.45 -14.04 4.67
C PHE A 36 11.39 -14.03 3.56
N LEU A 37 11.77 -14.38 2.33
CA LEU A 37 10.84 -14.43 1.20
C LEU A 37 9.71 -15.43 1.42
N GLU A 38 9.98 -16.60 2.01
CA GLU A 38 8.97 -17.61 2.32
C GLU A 38 7.93 -17.10 3.32
N VAL A 39 8.38 -16.58 4.47
CA VAL A 39 7.49 -16.04 5.51
C VAL A 39 6.72 -14.84 4.96
N PHE A 40 7.39 -13.99 4.20
CA PHE A 40 6.81 -12.77 3.69
C PHE A 40 5.78 -13.04 2.58
N SER A 41 6.04 -13.99 1.69
CA SER A 41 5.07 -14.39 0.66
C SER A 41 3.77 -14.92 1.27
N GLY A 42 3.85 -15.70 2.35
CA GLY A 42 2.67 -16.15 3.09
C GLY A 42 1.85 -14.99 3.66
N TYR A 43 2.51 -14.01 4.27
CA TYR A 43 1.87 -12.80 4.80
C TYR A 43 1.21 -11.96 3.68
N LEU A 44 1.95 -11.72 2.59
CA LEU A 44 1.48 -10.93 1.45
C LEU A 44 0.32 -11.61 0.73
N ARG A 45 0.38 -12.93 0.54
CA ARG A 45 -0.70 -13.72 -0.06
C ARG A 45 -2.01 -13.56 0.72
N GLY A 46 -1.95 -13.63 2.05
CA GLY A 46 -3.12 -13.39 2.90
C GLY A 46 -3.67 -11.96 2.78
N MET A 47 -2.79 -10.98 2.56
CA MET A 47 -3.18 -9.59 2.34
C MET A 47 -3.82 -9.39 0.95
N LEU A 48 -3.22 -9.98 -0.10
CA LEU A 48 -3.70 -9.86 -1.48
C LEU A 48 -5.05 -10.54 -1.67
N ARG A 49 -5.26 -11.75 -1.13
CA ARG A 49 -6.55 -12.45 -1.18
C ARG A 49 -7.70 -11.61 -0.60
N ARG A 50 -7.45 -10.85 0.44
CA ARG A 50 -8.46 -9.93 1.01
C ARG A 50 -8.75 -8.72 0.12
N ARG A 51 -7.75 -8.27 -0.66
CA ARG A 51 -7.90 -7.10 -1.55
C ARG A 51 -8.37 -7.44 -2.95
N LEU A 52 -8.10 -8.66 -3.43
CA LEU A 52 -8.40 -9.14 -4.77
C LEU A 52 -9.43 -10.27 -4.72
N ARG A 53 -10.51 -10.10 -3.94
CA ARG A 53 -11.55 -11.13 -3.77
C ARG A 53 -12.23 -11.52 -5.08
N SER A 54 -12.39 -10.57 -6.00
CA SER A 54 -12.97 -10.78 -7.33
C SER A 54 -11.96 -11.29 -8.36
N TYR A 55 -10.67 -11.40 -7.99
CA TYR A 55 -9.55 -11.75 -8.85
C TYR A 55 -8.67 -12.80 -8.16
N GLU A 56 -9.27 -13.87 -7.63
CA GLU A 56 -8.55 -14.89 -6.85
C GLU A 56 -7.48 -15.60 -7.66
N ASP A 57 -7.74 -15.82 -8.95
CA ASP A 57 -6.82 -16.48 -9.88
C ASP A 57 -5.57 -15.63 -10.17
N ASP A 58 -5.67 -14.31 -10.07
CA ASP A 58 -4.57 -13.39 -10.34
C ASP A 58 -3.70 -13.11 -9.08
N VAL A 59 -4.08 -13.63 -7.91
CA VAL A 59 -3.39 -13.34 -6.64
C VAL A 59 -1.92 -13.76 -6.69
N GLU A 60 -1.59 -14.91 -7.28
CA GLU A 60 -0.21 -15.38 -7.33
C GLU A 60 0.64 -14.57 -8.31
N ASP A 61 0.07 -14.11 -9.42
CA ASP A 61 0.77 -13.24 -10.37
C ASP A 61 1.06 -11.87 -9.74
N VAL A 62 0.06 -11.28 -9.07
CA VAL A 62 0.25 -10.02 -8.35
C VAL A 62 1.25 -10.19 -7.19
N LEU A 63 1.23 -11.33 -6.48
CA LEU A 63 2.20 -11.63 -5.45
C LEU A 63 3.62 -11.67 -5.99
N GLN A 64 3.84 -12.32 -7.12
CA GLN A 64 5.14 -12.38 -7.77
C GLN A 64 5.64 -10.99 -8.16
N GLU A 65 4.78 -10.17 -8.76
CA GLU A 65 5.08 -8.77 -9.09
C GLU A 65 5.45 -7.93 -7.85
N VAL A 66 4.75 -8.15 -6.75
CA VAL A 66 5.06 -7.50 -5.46
C VAL A 66 6.40 -7.96 -4.93
N LEU A 67 6.70 -9.26 -4.94
CA LEU A 67 7.99 -9.80 -4.47
C LEU A 67 9.17 -9.29 -5.29
N ILE A 68 9.02 -9.20 -6.62
CA ILE A 68 10.03 -8.59 -7.50
C ILE A 68 10.25 -7.11 -7.15
N ALA A 69 9.16 -6.36 -6.96
CA ALA A 69 9.26 -4.94 -6.61
C ALA A 69 9.89 -4.73 -5.22
N LEU A 70 9.60 -5.61 -4.26
CA LEU A 70 10.22 -5.62 -2.93
C LEU A 70 11.71 -5.93 -3.03
N HIS A 71 12.11 -6.95 -3.81
CA HIS A 71 13.50 -7.30 -4.03
C HIS A 71 14.28 -6.11 -4.60
N ASN A 72 13.78 -5.51 -5.66
CA ASN A 72 14.41 -4.34 -6.29
C ASN A 72 14.42 -3.10 -5.37
N GLY A 73 13.44 -2.99 -4.48
CA GLY A 73 13.29 -1.89 -3.54
C GLY A 73 13.99 -2.08 -2.20
N LEU A 74 14.67 -3.21 -1.94
CA LEU A 74 15.31 -3.51 -0.65
C LEU A 74 16.26 -2.39 -0.18
N HIS A 75 17.00 -1.77 -1.09
CA HIS A 75 17.88 -0.65 -0.80
C HIS A 75 17.17 0.60 -0.24
N THR A 76 15.85 0.67 -0.38
CA THR A 76 15.02 1.77 0.17
C THR A 76 14.52 1.49 1.58
N TYR A 77 14.64 0.26 2.05
CA TYR A 77 14.21 -0.11 3.40
C TYR A 77 15.05 0.60 4.45
N ARG A 78 14.39 1.15 5.45
CA ARG A 78 15.01 1.80 6.61
C ARG A 78 14.58 1.08 7.88
N ASN A 79 15.54 0.69 8.70
CA ASN A 79 15.30 -0.11 9.92
C ASN A 79 14.38 0.55 10.97
N GLN A 80 14.15 1.88 10.85
CA GLN A 80 13.23 2.62 11.72
C GLN A 80 11.74 2.39 11.36
N VAL A 81 11.48 1.81 10.17
CA VAL A 81 10.11 1.56 9.70
C VAL A 81 9.83 0.06 9.81
N PRO A 82 8.63 -0.36 10.28
CA PRO A 82 8.24 -1.77 10.21
C PRO A 82 8.31 -2.30 8.78
N VAL A 83 8.79 -3.54 8.63
CA VAL A 83 8.89 -4.22 7.31
C VAL A 83 7.53 -4.30 6.64
N THR A 84 6.49 -4.64 7.42
CA THR A 84 5.11 -4.73 6.94
C THR A 84 4.57 -3.37 6.46
N ALA A 85 4.91 -2.27 7.12
CA ALA A 85 4.49 -0.92 6.73
C ALA A 85 5.22 -0.44 5.46
N TRP A 86 6.53 -0.74 5.35
CA TRP A 86 7.30 -0.45 4.13
C TRP A 86 6.74 -1.23 2.93
N ALA A 87 6.49 -2.52 3.10
CA ALA A 87 5.93 -3.35 2.04
C ALA A 87 4.50 -2.94 1.65
N ALA A 88 3.67 -2.52 2.62
CA ALA A 88 2.30 -2.12 2.34
C ALA A 88 2.20 -0.97 1.30
N ALA A 89 3.19 -0.09 1.24
CA ALA A 89 3.26 0.94 0.21
C ALA A 89 3.48 0.33 -1.19
N ILE A 90 4.39 -0.65 -1.30
CA ILE A 90 4.70 -1.34 -2.56
C ILE A 90 3.49 -2.17 -3.03
N VAL A 91 2.89 -2.93 -2.10
CA VAL A 91 1.68 -3.73 -2.37
C VAL A 91 0.56 -2.86 -2.92
N ARG A 92 0.30 -1.70 -2.28
CA ARG A 92 -0.77 -0.78 -2.72
C ARG A 92 -0.57 -0.32 -4.15
N HIS A 93 0.65 0.06 -4.51
CA HIS A 93 0.96 0.48 -5.89
C HIS A 93 0.74 -0.67 -6.88
N LYS A 94 1.23 -1.87 -6.58
CA LYS A 94 1.08 -3.02 -7.46
C LYS A 94 -0.38 -3.47 -7.61
N VAL A 95 -1.16 -3.47 -6.54
CA VAL A 95 -2.60 -3.75 -6.61
C VAL A 95 -3.33 -2.69 -7.43
N ALA A 96 -3.04 -1.41 -7.23
CA ALA A 96 -3.64 -0.33 -8.03
C ALA A 96 -3.25 -0.43 -9.52
N ASP A 97 -1.98 -0.79 -9.83
CA ASP A 97 -1.53 -1.02 -11.21
C ASP A 97 -2.28 -2.19 -11.85
N PHE A 98 -2.44 -3.29 -11.13
CA PHE A 98 -3.19 -4.46 -11.57
C PHE A 98 -4.65 -4.11 -11.87
N LEU A 99 -5.34 -3.46 -10.93
CA LEU A 99 -6.75 -3.08 -11.09
C LEU A 99 -6.97 -2.11 -12.26
N ARG A 100 -6.06 -1.14 -12.44
CA ARG A 100 -6.12 -0.24 -13.60
C ARG A 100 -5.93 -0.98 -14.92
N ALA A 101 -4.99 -1.91 -14.98
CA ALA A 101 -4.77 -2.72 -16.19
C ALA A 101 -5.96 -3.63 -16.49
N HIS A 102 -6.64 -4.14 -15.45
CA HIS A 102 -7.84 -4.98 -15.59
C HIS A 102 -9.05 -4.15 -16.07
N ALA A 103 -9.32 -3.02 -15.44
CA ALA A 103 -10.38 -2.11 -15.83
C ALA A 103 -10.19 -1.61 -17.28
N HIS A 104 -8.95 -1.35 -17.70
CA HIS A 104 -8.68 -0.96 -19.08
C HIS A 104 -8.94 -2.11 -20.07
N ARG A 105 -8.67 -3.36 -19.72
CA ARG A 105 -8.97 -4.55 -20.53
C ARG A 105 -10.48 -4.80 -20.62
N GLU A 106 -11.20 -4.67 -19.51
CA GLU A 106 -12.65 -4.82 -19.46
C GLU A 106 -13.35 -3.72 -20.29
N ALA A 107 -12.91 -2.47 -20.17
CA ALA A 107 -13.43 -1.35 -20.95
C ALA A 107 -13.19 -1.49 -22.49
N LEU A 108 -12.22 -2.29 -22.92
CA LEU A 108 -11.98 -2.63 -24.33
C LEU A 108 -12.84 -3.78 -24.80
N HIS A 109 -13.44 -4.57 -23.90
CA HIS A 109 -14.24 -5.75 -24.22
C HIS A 109 -15.74 -5.58 -24.04
N ASP A 110 -16.19 -4.61 -23.26
CA ASP A 110 -17.61 -4.28 -23.09
C ASP A 110 -17.78 -2.79 -22.67
N PRO A 111 -18.58 -1.99 -23.37
CA PRO A 111 -18.96 -0.67 -22.88
C PRO A 111 -20.23 -0.83 -22.02
N ILE A 112 -20.16 -0.68 -20.75
CA ILE A 112 -21.24 -0.47 -19.75
C ILE A 112 -21.00 -1.32 -18.50
N ASP A 113 -20.51 -0.76 -17.44
CA ASP A 113 -21.20 -0.29 -16.23
C ASP A 113 -20.19 0.29 -15.22
N ASP A 114 -20.39 1.57 -14.94
CA ASP A 114 -19.71 2.28 -13.86
C ASP A 114 -20.21 1.75 -12.52
N GLU A 115 -19.41 0.96 -11.85
CA GLU A 115 -19.35 0.90 -10.37
C GLU A 115 -18.05 0.23 -9.94
N MET A 116 -16.96 0.97 -10.06
CA MET A 116 -15.69 0.57 -9.51
C MET A 116 -15.69 0.87 -8.01
N GLU A 117 -16.26 -0.04 -7.20
CA GLU A 117 -16.01 -0.08 -5.77
C GLU A 117 -14.55 -0.44 -5.50
N LEU A 118 -13.69 0.57 -5.63
CA LEU A 118 -12.33 0.51 -5.15
C LEU A 118 -12.37 0.52 -3.61
N PHE A 119 -12.02 -0.61 -3.01
CA PHE A 119 -11.79 -0.78 -1.57
C PHE A 119 -13.03 -0.97 -0.68
N ALA A 120 -13.63 -2.14 -0.70
CA ALA A 120 -14.41 -2.62 0.42
C ALA A 120 -13.48 -3.04 1.58
N ALA A 121 -13.05 -2.08 2.38
CA ALA A 121 -12.76 -2.34 3.77
C ALA A 121 -14.08 -2.50 4.51
N SER A 122 -14.16 -3.39 5.50
CA SER A 122 -15.32 -3.62 6.39
C SER A 122 -16.14 -2.34 6.63
N GLU A 123 -17.41 -2.35 6.22
CA GLU A 123 -18.19 -1.15 5.86
C GLU A 123 -18.51 -0.16 6.99
N THR A 124 -18.31 -0.50 8.25
CA THR A 124 -18.73 0.38 9.36
C THR A 124 -17.56 1.08 10.05
N GLU A 125 -16.45 0.41 10.33
CA GLU A 125 -15.24 1.03 10.90
C GLU A 125 -14.46 1.87 9.86
N SER A 126 -14.64 1.56 8.57
CA SER A 126 -13.93 2.27 7.50
C SER A 126 -14.56 3.61 7.14
N LEU A 127 -15.87 3.79 7.31
CA LEU A 127 -16.55 5.05 7.02
C LEU A 127 -16.19 6.13 8.03
N ASP A 128 -16.10 5.80 9.31
CA ASP A 128 -15.71 6.76 10.34
C ASP A 128 -14.21 7.07 10.25
N ALA A 129 -13.36 6.07 10.05
CA ALA A 129 -11.93 6.29 9.82
C ALA A 129 -11.66 7.10 8.53
N ARG A 130 -12.46 6.91 7.48
CA ARG A 130 -12.34 7.68 6.23
C ARG A 130 -12.76 9.13 6.43
N ARG A 131 -13.87 9.39 7.14
CA ARG A 131 -14.30 10.75 7.50
C ARG A 131 -13.27 11.48 8.38
N ASP A 132 -12.63 10.77 9.30
CA ASP A 132 -11.57 11.36 10.14
C ASP A 132 -10.32 11.68 9.31
N ILE A 133 -9.96 10.82 8.35
CA ILE A 133 -8.87 11.10 7.41
C ILE A 133 -9.20 12.32 6.54
N ASP A 134 -10.41 12.40 6.00
CA ASP A 134 -10.85 13.51 5.16
C ASP A 134 -10.81 14.85 5.94
N ARG A 135 -11.32 14.87 7.18
CA ARG A 135 -11.23 16.04 8.07
C ARG A 135 -9.79 16.47 8.38
N LEU A 136 -8.88 15.52 8.55
CA LEU A 136 -7.46 15.81 8.77
C LEU A 136 -6.81 16.36 7.50
N LEU A 137 -7.17 15.83 6.34
CA LEU A 137 -6.66 16.29 5.04
C LEU A 137 -7.16 17.68 4.69
N GLU A 138 -8.41 18.04 5.05
CA GLU A 138 -8.96 19.39 4.86
C GLU A 138 -8.17 20.47 5.59
N GLN A 139 -7.47 20.12 6.66
CA GLN A 139 -6.61 21.04 7.39
C GLN A 139 -5.25 21.32 6.71
N LEU A 140 -4.94 20.57 5.65
CA LEU A 140 -3.70 20.75 4.90
C LEU A 140 -3.87 21.74 3.75
N PRO A 141 -2.84 22.55 3.44
CA PRO A 141 -2.80 23.32 2.20
C PRO A 141 -2.93 22.40 0.97
N GLU A 142 -3.62 22.86 -0.08
CA GLU A 142 -3.88 22.11 -1.31
C GLU A 142 -2.63 21.45 -1.90
N ARG A 143 -1.49 22.16 -1.91
CA ARG A 143 -0.20 21.66 -2.39
C ARG A 143 0.37 20.46 -1.59
N GLN A 144 -0.20 20.17 -0.42
CA GLN A 144 0.15 19.02 0.41
C GLN A 144 -0.97 17.98 0.40
N ARG A 145 -2.23 18.43 0.40
CA ARG A 145 -3.42 17.58 0.38
C ARG A 145 -3.51 16.78 -0.91
N ALA A 146 -3.58 17.43 -2.07
CA ALA A 146 -3.74 16.77 -3.37
C ALA A 146 -2.67 15.70 -3.65
N PRO A 147 -1.35 15.91 -3.42
CA PRO A 147 -0.36 14.84 -3.52
C PRO A 147 -0.62 13.63 -2.61
N ILE A 148 -1.14 13.85 -1.39
CA ILE A 148 -1.46 12.74 -0.48
C ILE A 148 -2.68 11.99 -0.99
N GLU A 149 -3.74 12.69 -1.36
CA GLU A 149 -4.97 12.09 -1.89
C GLU A 149 -4.67 11.21 -3.10
N TYR A 150 -4.04 11.76 -4.12
CA TYR A 150 -3.77 11.01 -5.35
C TYR A 150 -2.75 9.87 -5.14
N VAL A 151 -1.62 10.13 -4.48
CA VAL A 151 -0.58 9.10 -4.33
C VAL A 151 -0.89 8.08 -3.24
N ARG A 152 -1.53 8.50 -2.11
CA ARG A 152 -1.72 7.63 -0.95
C ARG A 152 -3.11 7.04 -0.82
N LEU A 153 -4.15 7.76 -1.19
CA LEU A 153 -5.54 7.27 -1.11
C LEU A 153 -5.97 6.65 -2.44
N HIS A 154 -5.73 7.32 -3.57
CA HIS A 154 -6.11 6.81 -4.89
C HIS A 154 -5.04 5.89 -5.53
N GLY A 155 -3.87 5.71 -4.89
CA GLY A 155 -2.83 4.79 -5.36
C GLY A 155 -2.14 5.20 -6.66
N MET A 156 -2.30 6.46 -7.11
CA MET A 156 -1.66 6.95 -8.32
C MET A 156 -0.14 7.03 -8.17
N SER A 157 0.58 6.80 -9.25
CA SER A 157 2.02 7.03 -9.29
C SER A 157 2.35 8.52 -9.20
N VAL A 158 3.58 8.84 -8.80
CA VAL A 158 4.07 10.23 -8.74
C VAL A 158 4.00 10.90 -10.12
N SER A 159 4.33 10.16 -11.19
CA SER A 159 4.28 10.69 -12.57
C SER A 159 2.87 10.94 -13.06
N GLU A 160 1.91 10.09 -12.74
CA GLU A 160 0.49 10.29 -13.05
C GLU A 160 -0.07 11.48 -12.28
N THR A 161 0.22 11.56 -10.97
CA THR A 161 -0.17 12.71 -10.15
C THR A 161 0.43 14.02 -10.68
N ALA A 162 1.69 14.00 -11.09
CA ALA A 162 2.34 15.16 -11.69
C ALA A 162 1.63 15.63 -12.97
N ARG A 163 1.28 14.68 -13.85
CA ARG A 163 0.50 14.99 -15.08
C ARG A 163 -0.88 15.54 -14.77
N LEU A 164 -1.58 14.96 -13.80
CA LEU A 164 -2.94 15.36 -13.42
C LEU A 164 -2.97 16.76 -12.78
N THR A 165 -2.02 17.03 -11.88
CA THR A 165 -1.98 18.27 -11.08
C THR A 165 -1.20 19.41 -11.75
N GLY A 166 -0.46 19.13 -12.82
CA GLY A 166 0.45 20.08 -13.46
C GLY A 166 1.70 20.41 -12.62
N LEU A 167 1.94 19.69 -11.52
CA LEU A 167 3.11 19.87 -10.67
C LEU A 167 4.27 18.98 -11.15
N SER A 168 5.51 19.37 -10.84
CA SER A 168 6.66 18.50 -11.09
C SER A 168 6.65 17.27 -10.14
N GLU A 169 7.23 16.16 -10.57
CA GLU A 169 7.36 14.97 -9.72
C GLU A 169 8.06 15.26 -8.39
N SER A 170 9.07 16.15 -8.42
CA SER A 170 9.74 16.60 -7.19
C SER A 170 8.79 17.34 -6.25
N ALA A 171 7.92 18.19 -6.80
CA ALA A 171 6.91 18.92 -6.03
C ALA A 171 5.90 17.95 -5.39
N ILE A 172 5.46 16.91 -6.13
CA ILE A 172 4.59 15.85 -5.60
C ILE A 172 5.27 15.11 -4.44
N LYS A 173 6.52 14.66 -4.62
CA LYS A 173 7.29 13.97 -3.57
C LYS A 173 7.43 14.81 -2.31
N VAL A 174 7.77 16.10 -2.48
CA VAL A 174 7.88 17.06 -1.38
C VAL A 174 6.52 17.34 -0.72
N GLY A 175 5.45 17.47 -1.52
CA GLY A 175 4.08 17.65 -1.05
C GLY A 175 3.63 16.50 -0.15
N VAL A 176 3.81 15.26 -0.61
CA VAL A 176 3.50 14.05 0.19
C VAL A 176 4.31 14.04 1.50
N HIS A 177 5.63 14.28 1.42
CA HIS A 177 6.47 14.25 2.61
C HIS A 177 6.06 15.31 3.65
N ARG A 178 5.86 16.56 3.22
CA ARG A 178 5.47 17.67 4.10
C ARG A 178 4.07 17.47 4.67
N GLY A 179 3.13 16.99 3.85
CA GLY A 179 1.78 16.72 4.28
C GLY A 179 1.68 15.60 5.31
N ILE A 180 2.39 14.48 5.13
CA ILE A 180 2.46 13.41 6.14
C ILE A 180 3.06 13.94 7.45
N LYS A 181 4.09 14.78 7.37
CA LYS A 181 4.69 15.39 8.56
C LYS A 181 3.74 16.36 9.28
N ALA A 182 2.92 17.10 8.53
CA ALA A 182 1.90 17.97 9.08
C ALA A 182 0.77 17.17 9.75
N LEU A 183 0.25 16.13 9.09
CA LEU A 183 -0.75 15.21 9.67
C LEU A 183 -0.26 14.56 10.96
N SER A 184 1.01 14.11 11.00
CA SER A 184 1.60 13.52 12.20
C SER A 184 1.66 14.49 13.39
N ARG A 185 1.72 15.80 13.14
CA ARG A 185 1.66 16.82 14.20
C ARG A 185 0.23 17.03 14.68
N LEU A 186 -0.76 17.05 13.77
CA LEU A 186 -2.16 17.19 14.11
C LEU A 186 -2.71 16.02 14.94
N ILE A 187 -2.17 14.81 14.74
CA ILE A 187 -2.58 13.62 15.50
C ILE A 187 -1.95 13.56 16.90
N ARG A 188 -0.81 14.23 17.09
CA ARG A 188 -0.04 14.18 18.36
C ARG A 188 -0.32 15.36 19.29
N GLY A 189 -0.94 16.40 18.77
CA GLY A 189 -1.35 17.59 19.56
C GLY A 189 -2.74 17.48 20.07
#